data_758d76bbcd67b0bec842aec6cd0197a2
#
_entry.id   758d76bbcd67b0bec842aec6cd0197a2
#
_cell.length_a   1.000
_cell.length_b   1.000
_cell.length_c   1.000
_cell.angle_alpha   90.00
_cell.angle_beta   90.00
_cell.angle_gamma   90.00
#
_symmetry.space_group_name_H-M   'P 1'
#
loop_
_entity.id
_entity.type
_entity.pdbx_description
1 polymer ?
#
loop_
_entity_poly.entity_id
_entity_poly.type
_entity_poly.pdbx_seq_one_letter_code
_entity_poly.pdbx_strand_id
1 'polypeptide(L)'
;MNFGIIGYGNIARKFVKSITYTSGGKVHAIASHSLDENDSYLQSQPLVKLYRDYEELLKDEDIEAVYIAVPHYEHKKWIIEAIKHHKAVLCEKPLVLKSEDIDEINQYVKEYQGYCLEAFKTKFNVGFDYLKEDLKLIGKLKSIEANFCFDGTDKKDSYLFDPKQGGALNDVGSYVVGFVLALVDAPVESVESHIEKEN
;
A
#
# COMPACT_ATOMS: atom_id res chain seq x y z
N MET A 1 -0.51 10.73 -15.85
CA MET A 1 0.61 10.40 -14.95
C MET A 1 1.23 9.07 -15.35
N ASN A 2 2.53 9.02 -15.52
CA ASN A 2 3.28 7.81 -15.87
C ASN A 2 3.74 7.10 -14.59
N PHE A 3 3.26 5.90 -14.35
CA PHE A 3 3.60 5.11 -13.18
C PHE A 3 4.74 4.12 -13.46
N GLY A 4 5.73 4.11 -12.56
CA GLY A 4 6.66 3.01 -12.36
C GLY A 4 6.12 2.05 -11.28
N ILE A 5 6.28 0.76 -11.48
CA ILE A 5 5.87 -0.27 -10.53
C ILE A 5 7.09 -0.89 -9.88
N ILE A 6 7.23 -0.78 -8.57
CA ILE A 6 8.32 -1.36 -7.78
C ILE A 6 7.79 -2.60 -7.06
N GLY A 7 8.25 -3.78 -7.49
CA GLY A 7 7.70 -5.07 -7.09
C GLY A 7 6.51 -5.49 -7.95
N TYR A 8 6.56 -6.71 -8.52
CA TYR A 8 5.54 -7.19 -9.45
C TYR A 8 4.89 -8.49 -8.97
N GLY A 9 4.42 -8.45 -7.70
CA GLY A 9 3.64 -9.52 -7.06
C GLY A 9 2.14 -9.44 -7.38
N ASN A 10 1.35 -10.25 -6.67
CA ASN A 10 -0.09 -10.38 -6.91
C ASN A 10 -0.86 -9.05 -6.80
N ILE A 11 -0.51 -8.18 -5.84
CA ILE A 11 -1.21 -6.92 -5.67
C ILE A 11 -0.82 -5.92 -6.76
N ALA A 12 0.45 -5.90 -7.16
CA ALA A 12 0.92 -5.05 -8.27
C ALA A 12 0.23 -5.43 -9.58
N ARG A 13 0.05 -6.72 -9.88
CA ARG A 13 -0.70 -7.20 -11.05
C ARG A 13 -2.15 -6.71 -11.05
N LYS A 14 -2.80 -6.66 -9.88
CA LYS A 14 -4.15 -6.09 -9.74
C LYS A 14 -4.15 -4.59 -10.01
N PHE A 15 -3.18 -3.85 -9.46
CA PHE A 15 -3.04 -2.41 -9.68
C PHE A 15 -2.84 -2.11 -11.16
N VAL A 16 -1.89 -2.79 -11.80
CA VAL A 16 -1.57 -2.63 -13.22
C VAL A 16 -2.79 -2.89 -14.13
N LYS A 17 -3.61 -3.87 -13.79
CA LYS A 17 -4.88 -4.11 -14.48
C LYS A 17 -5.90 -2.99 -14.20
N SER A 18 -5.98 -2.53 -12.95
CA SER A 18 -6.99 -1.53 -12.55
C SER A 18 -6.72 -0.16 -13.13
N ILE A 19 -5.46 0.26 -13.27
CA ILE A 19 -5.10 1.57 -13.80
C ILE A 19 -5.55 1.75 -15.25
N THR A 20 -5.71 0.67 -16.01
CA THR A 20 -6.21 0.73 -17.40
C THR A 20 -7.65 1.22 -17.51
N TYR A 21 -8.42 1.17 -16.41
CA TYR A 21 -9.79 1.66 -16.36
C TYR A 21 -9.90 3.15 -15.98
N THR A 22 -8.76 3.82 -15.81
CA THR A 22 -8.72 5.24 -15.44
C THR A 22 -8.09 6.08 -16.55
N SER A 23 -8.47 7.35 -16.63
CA SER A 23 -7.81 8.33 -17.51
C SER A 23 -6.65 9.05 -16.82
N GLY A 24 -6.49 8.88 -15.50
CA GLY A 24 -5.53 9.63 -14.68
C GLY A 24 -4.09 9.13 -14.73
N GLY A 25 -3.88 7.89 -15.20
CA GLY A 25 -2.54 7.30 -15.21
C GLY A 25 -2.41 6.12 -16.14
N LYS A 26 -1.16 5.77 -16.43
CA LYS A 26 -0.79 4.55 -17.16
C LYS A 26 0.50 3.96 -16.59
N VAL A 27 0.67 2.66 -16.74
CA VAL A 27 1.94 1.99 -16.43
C VAL A 27 2.95 2.33 -17.52
N HIS A 28 4.08 2.91 -17.10
CA HIS A 28 5.20 3.24 -17.98
C HIS A 28 6.33 2.21 -17.86
N ALA A 29 6.61 1.77 -16.63
CA ALA A 29 7.66 0.82 -16.35
C ALA A 29 7.29 -0.11 -15.19
N ILE A 30 7.91 -1.29 -15.19
CA ILE A 30 7.80 -2.28 -14.11
C ILE A 30 9.20 -2.74 -13.74
N ALA A 31 9.53 -2.73 -12.44
CA ALA A 31 10.74 -3.30 -11.91
C ALA A 31 10.44 -4.47 -10.96
N SER A 32 11.11 -5.58 -11.16
CA SER A 32 11.05 -6.74 -10.26
C SER A 32 12.26 -7.62 -10.43
N HIS A 33 12.77 -8.15 -9.32
CA HIS A 33 13.86 -9.12 -9.34
C HIS A 33 13.46 -10.48 -9.95
N SER A 34 12.16 -10.79 -10.00
CA SER A 34 11.58 -12.04 -10.49
C SER A 34 10.61 -11.81 -11.65
N LEU A 35 11.01 -11.02 -12.66
CA LEU A 35 10.21 -10.84 -13.87
C LEU A 35 10.11 -12.16 -14.63
N ASP A 36 8.88 -12.58 -14.92
CA ASP A 36 8.58 -13.70 -15.80
C ASP A 36 8.29 -13.17 -17.20
N GLU A 37 9.15 -13.50 -18.16
CA GLU A 37 9.02 -13.08 -19.56
C GLU A 37 7.77 -13.67 -20.23
N ASN A 38 7.21 -14.75 -19.67
CA ASN A 38 5.96 -15.37 -20.14
C ASN A 38 4.71 -14.77 -19.52
N ASP A 39 4.84 -13.75 -18.67
CA ASP A 39 3.68 -13.07 -18.12
C ASP A 39 2.81 -12.46 -19.21
N SER A 40 1.55 -12.87 -19.27
CA SER A 40 0.62 -12.49 -20.34
C SER A 40 0.36 -10.99 -20.42
N TYR A 41 0.38 -10.28 -19.27
CA TYR A 41 0.24 -8.84 -19.27
C TYR A 41 1.49 -8.19 -19.87
N LEU A 42 2.68 -8.58 -19.44
CA LEU A 42 3.93 -8.03 -19.95
C LEU A 42 4.05 -8.22 -21.46
N GLN A 43 3.70 -9.42 -21.96
CA GLN A 43 3.68 -9.70 -23.39
C GLN A 43 2.66 -8.86 -24.17
N SER A 44 1.53 -8.51 -23.55
CA SER A 44 0.48 -7.68 -24.16
C SER A 44 0.81 -6.19 -24.17
N GLN A 45 1.86 -5.76 -23.45
CA GLN A 45 2.22 -4.35 -23.24
C GLN A 45 3.66 -4.04 -23.70
N PRO A 46 3.95 -4.12 -25.01
CA PRO A 46 5.32 -3.99 -25.53
C PRO A 46 5.96 -2.61 -25.31
N LEU A 47 5.17 -1.60 -24.94
CA LEU A 47 5.65 -0.26 -24.65
C LEU A 47 6.01 -0.03 -23.16
N VAL A 48 5.71 -1.00 -22.30
CA VAL A 48 6.09 -0.94 -20.88
C VAL A 48 7.56 -1.32 -20.74
N LYS A 49 8.36 -0.42 -20.18
CA LYS A 49 9.78 -0.69 -19.92
C LYS A 49 9.92 -1.68 -18.76
N LEU A 50 10.86 -2.61 -18.85
CA LEU A 50 11.10 -3.61 -17.81
C LEU A 50 12.50 -3.43 -17.22
N TYR A 51 12.57 -3.36 -15.89
CA TYR A 51 13.80 -3.22 -15.11
C TYR A 51 13.95 -4.40 -14.16
N ARG A 52 15.17 -4.88 -13.95
CA ARG A 52 15.48 -5.88 -12.90
C ARG A 52 15.96 -5.24 -11.59
N ASP A 53 16.27 -3.96 -11.65
CA ASP A 53 16.72 -3.15 -10.53
C ASP A 53 15.75 -1.98 -10.29
N TYR A 54 15.41 -1.75 -9.02
CA TYR A 54 14.47 -0.68 -8.65
C TYR A 54 15.09 0.72 -8.78
N GLU A 55 16.41 0.83 -8.55
CA GLU A 55 17.11 2.12 -8.70
C GLU A 55 17.18 2.54 -10.17
N GLU A 56 17.35 1.59 -11.09
CA GLU A 56 17.31 1.88 -12.52
C GLU A 56 15.94 2.41 -12.95
N LEU A 57 14.85 1.85 -12.42
CA LEU A 57 13.51 2.38 -12.65
C LEU A 57 13.38 3.80 -12.12
N LEU A 58 13.90 4.10 -10.93
CA LEU A 58 13.80 5.43 -10.33
C LEU A 58 14.56 6.51 -11.11
N LYS A 59 15.61 6.14 -11.85
CA LYS A 59 16.37 7.06 -12.73
C LYS A 59 15.65 7.39 -14.04
N ASP A 60 14.60 6.67 -14.40
CA ASP A 60 13.81 6.94 -15.61
C ASP A 60 13.04 8.26 -15.46
N GLU A 61 13.42 9.28 -16.22
CA GLU A 61 12.85 10.63 -16.15
C GLU A 61 11.38 10.69 -16.63
N ASP A 62 10.96 9.73 -17.44
CA ASP A 62 9.57 9.66 -17.93
C ASP A 62 8.58 9.23 -16.84
N ILE A 63 9.06 8.68 -15.71
CA ILE A 63 8.24 8.25 -14.57
C ILE A 63 7.95 9.45 -13.68
N GLU A 64 6.68 9.72 -13.41
CA GLU A 64 6.20 10.79 -12.54
C GLU A 64 5.84 10.28 -11.13
N ALA A 65 5.36 9.05 -11.04
CA ALA A 65 4.95 8.43 -9.78
C ALA A 65 5.36 6.97 -9.75
N VAL A 66 5.54 6.43 -8.55
CA VAL A 66 5.78 5.01 -8.35
C VAL A 66 4.71 4.39 -7.47
N TYR A 67 4.29 3.17 -7.84
CA TYR A 67 3.52 2.29 -7.00
C TYR A 67 4.44 1.24 -6.39
N ILE A 68 4.56 1.23 -5.05
CA ILE A 68 5.46 0.34 -4.31
C ILE A 68 4.66 -0.83 -3.74
N ALA A 69 5.02 -2.04 -4.15
CA ALA A 69 4.35 -3.29 -3.79
C ALA A 69 5.36 -4.41 -3.49
N VAL A 70 6.37 -4.09 -2.70
CA VAL A 70 7.41 -5.00 -2.18
C VAL A 70 7.01 -5.54 -0.80
N PRO A 71 7.78 -6.45 -0.18
CA PRO A 71 7.58 -6.84 1.22
C PRO A 71 7.62 -5.64 2.18
N HIS A 72 6.83 -5.69 3.26
CA HIS A 72 6.58 -4.54 4.16
C HIS A 72 7.87 -3.90 4.72
N TYR A 73 8.89 -4.72 5.04
CA TYR A 73 10.16 -4.22 5.60
C TYR A 73 10.98 -3.40 4.60
N GLU A 74 10.65 -3.46 3.31
CA GLU A 74 11.33 -2.69 2.26
C GLU A 74 10.62 -1.36 1.94
N HIS A 75 9.37 -1.18 2.38
CA HIS A 75 8.57 -0.01 2.03
C HIS A 75 9.30 1.30 2.32
N LYS A 76 9.77 1.51 3.56
CA LYS A 76 10.46 2.73 3.97
C LYS A 76 11.63 3.07 3.04
N LYS A 77 12.50 2.08 2.74
CA LYS A 77 13.64 2.27 1.87
C LYS A 77 13.22 2.82 0.51
N TRP A 78 12.26 2.14 -0.13
CA TRP A 78 11.88 2.50 -1.49
C TRP A 78 11.01 3.75 -1.56
N ILE A 79 10.27 4.08 -0.50
CA ILE A 79 9.59 5.38 -0.35
C ILE A 79 10.62 6.51 -0.35
N ILE A 80 11.64 6.41 0.49
CA ILE A 80 12.68 7.45 0.61
C ILE A 80 13.45 7.59 -0.70
N GLU A 81 13.89 6.50 -1.31
CA GLU A 81 14.63 6.57 -2.59
C GLU A 81 13.76 7.15 -3.71
N ALA A 82 12.48 6.80 -3.79
CA ALA A 82 11.57 7.39 -4.77
C ALA A 82 11.41 8.91 -4.58
N ILE A 83 11.28 9.37 -3.33
CA ILE A 83 11.18 10.80 -3.00
C ILE A 83 12.46 11.55 -3.39
N LYS A 84 13.65 10.98 -3.12
CA LYS A 84 14.93 11.56 -3.53
C LYS A 84 15.06 11.70 -5.05
N HIS A 85 14.44 10.78 -5.79
CA HIS A 85 14.34 10.83 -7.25
C HIS A 85 13.17 11.68 -7.76
N HIS A 86 12.55 12.49 -6.89
CA HIS A 86 11.41 13.37 -7.20
C HIS A 86 10.20 12.64 -7.79
N LYS A 87 10.00 11.37 -7.42
CA LYS A 87 8.80 10.62 -7.81
C LYS A 87 7.73 10.74 -6.73
N ALA A 88 6.48 10.97 -7.13
CA ALA A 88 5.37 10.81 -6.21
C ALA A 88 5.20 9.33 -5.84
N VAL A 89 4.82 9.04 -4.59
CA VAL A 89 4.77 7.69 -4.06
C VAL A 89 3.34 7.29 -3.70
N LEU A 90 2.91 6.14 -4.21
CA LEU A 90 1.77 5.37 -3.73
C LEU A 90 2.32 4.03 -3.22
N CYS A 91 2.30 3.80 -1.91
CA CYS A 91 2.88 2.58 -1.32
C CYS A 91 1.78 1.71 -0.71
N GLU A 92 1.90 0.39 -0.88
CA GLU A 92 0.98 -0.58 -0.26
C GLU A 92 0.96 -0.48 1.27
N LYS A 93 -0.16 -0.92 1.80
CA LYS A 93 -0.38 -1.02 3.26
C LYS A 93 0.34 -2.26 3.85
N PRO A 94 0.75 -2.25 5.12
CA PRO A 94 0.92 -1.05 5.94
C PRO A 94 2.07 -0.20 5.39
N LEU A 95 1.95 1.11 5.42
CA LEU A 95 2.96 2.01 4.87
C LEU A 95 4.34 1.73 5.46
N VAL A 96 4.38 1.51 6.77
CA VAL A 96 5.57 1.12 7.55
C VAL A 96 5.19 0.14 8.65
N LEU A 97 6.19 -0.51 9.26
CA LEU A 97 6.03 -1.43 10.39
C LEU A 97 6.22 -0.76 11.76
N LYS A 98 6.78 0.45 11.79
CA LYS A 98 7.07 1.22 13.00
C LYS A 98 6.64 2.67 12.82
N SER A 99 6.05 3.26 13.85
CA SER A 99 5.60 4.66 13.82
C SER A 99 6.75 5.64 13.59
N GLU A 100 7.93 5.36 14.15
CA GLU A 100 9.13 6.21 14.01
C GLU A 100 9.58 6.36 12.55
N ASP A 101 9.31 5.36 11.71
CA ASP A 101 9.65 5.39 10.28
C ASP A 101 8.81 6.43 9.51
N ILE A 102 7.62 6.78 10.02
CA ILE A 102 6.78 7.86 9.46
C ILE A 102 7.46 9.22 9.61
N ASP A 103 8.08 9.48 10.75
CA ASP A 103 8.74 10.76 11.01
C ASP A 103 9.92 10.94 10.05
N GLU A 104 10.68 9.88 9.81
CA GLU A 104 11.78 9.91 8.83
C GLU A 104 11.26 10.14 7.40
N ILE A 105 10.23 9.41 6.97
CA ILE A 105 9.60 9.62 5.66
C ILE A 105 9.13 11.08 5.52
N ASN A 106 8.47 11.63 6.55
CA ASN A 106 7.98 13.00 6.55
C ASN A 106 9.10 14.04 6.45
N GLN A 107 10.29 13.76 6.99
CA GLN A 107 11.47 14.63 6.81
C GLN A 107 11.86 14.69 5.33
N TYR A 108 11.97 13.54 4.65
CA TYR A 108 12.28 13.51 3.21
C TYR A 108 11.18 14.13 2.36
N VAL A 109 9.91 13.90 2.69
CA VAL A 109 8.77 14.55 1.99
C VAL A 109 8.91 16.07 2.07
N LYS A 110 9.26 16.63 3.23
CA LYS A 110 9.46 18.09 3.40
C LYS A 110 10.70 18.59 2.66
N GLU A 111 11.82 17.90 2.80
CA GLU A 111 13.12 18.29 2.22
C GLU A 111 13.06 18.31 0.69
N TYR A 112 12.47 17.29 0.08
CA TYR A 112 12.41 17.14 -1.38
C TYR A 112 11.10 17.67 -1.98
N GLN A 113 10.20 18.27 -1.18
CA GLN A 113 8.84 18.68 -1.59
C GLN A 113 8.08 17.51 -2.26
N GLY A 114 8.30 16.31 -1.75
CA GLY A 114 7.78 15.07 -2.28
C GLY A 114 6.31 14.82 -1.89
N TYR A 115 5.75 13.74 -2.42
CA TYR A 115 4.40 13.29 -2.10
C TYR A 115 4.43 11.78 -1.81
N CYS A 116 3.82 11.39 -0.69
CA CYS A 116 3.67 9.98 -0.30
C CYS A 116 2.25 9.71 0.19
N LEU A 117 1.63 8.68 -0.36
CA LEU A 117 0.29 8.23 0.03
C LEU A 117 0.31 6.71 0.27
N GLU A 118 -0.33 6.28 1.35
CA GLU A 118 -0.61 4.87 1.58
C GLU A 118 -1.78 4.38 0.69
N ALA A 119 -1.61 3.23 0.05
CA ALA A 119 -2.63 2.60 -0.78
C ALA A 119 -3.73 1.92 0.08
N PHE A 120 -4.34 2.68 0.97
CA PHE A 120 -5.43 2.24 1.82
C PHE A 120 -6.76 2.31 1.06
N LYS A 121 -6.99 1.34 0.18
CA LYS A 121 -8.11 1.32 -0.79
C LYS A 121 -9.49 1.48 -0.18
N THR A 122 -9.70 1.07 1.08
CA THR A 122 -11.01 1.13 1.75
C THR A 122 -11.52 2.56 1.85
N LYS A 123 -10.63 3.52 2.13
CA LYS A 123 -10.98 4.95 2.26
C LYS A 123 -11.44 5.57 0.94
N PHE A 124 -11.06 4.98 -0.20
CA PHE A 124 -11.38 5.47 -1.54
C PHE A 124 -12.53 4.69 -2.19
N ASN A 125 -13.23 3.85 -1.44
CA ASN A 125 -14.39 3.14 -1.92
C ASN A 125 -15.63 4.03 -1.80
N VAL A 126 -16.40 4.15 -2.87
CA VAL A 126 -17.65 4.96 -2.90
C VAL A 126 -18.62 4.56 -1.79
N GLY A 127 -18.70 3.25 -1.46
CA GLY A 127 -19.51 2.76 -0.34
C GLY A 127 -19.07 3.32 1.03
N PHE A 128 -17.80 3.71 1.16
CA PHE A 128 -17.31 4.33 2.40
C PHE A 128 -17.85 5.76 2.57
N ASP A 129 -17.97 6.50 1.50
CA ASP A 129 -18.58 7.85 1.53
C ASP A 129 -20.06 7.77 1.87
N TYR A 130 -20.80 6.84 1.28
CA TYR A 130 -22.21 6.59 1.65
C TYR A 130 -22.35 6.20 3.12
N LEU A 131 -21.49 5.31 3.63
CA LEU A 131 -21.50 4.94 5.04
C LEU A 131 -21.31 6.16 5.96
N LYS A 132 -20.41 7.07 5.64
CA LYS A 132 -20.21 8.31 6.40
C LYS A 132 -21.46 9.19 6.44
N GLU A 133 -22.17 9.31 5.34
CA GLU A 133 -23.43 10.06 5.31
C GLU A 133 -24.53 9.36 6.12
N ASP A 134 -24.66 8.04 5.97
CA ASP A 134 -25.66 7.26 6.71
C ASP A 134 -25.42 7.26 8.22
N LEU A 135 -24.16 7.30 8.68
CA LEU A 135 -23.84 7.43 10.12
C LEU A 135 -24.43 8.69 10.75
N LYS A 136 -24.61 9.77 9.99
CA LYS A 136 -25.24 11.00 10.48
C LYS A 136 -26.72 10.78 10.84
N LEU A 137 -27.39 9.79 10.23
CA LEU A 137 -28.80 9.50 10.47
C LEU A 137 -29.05 8.75 11.78
N ILE A 138 -28.06 8.01 12.29
CA ILE A 138 -28.21 7.23 13.53
C ILE A 138 -27.82 8.01 14.78
N GLY A 139 -27.37 9.26 14.62
CA GLY A 139 -26.98 10.14 15.72
C GLY A 139 -25.57 9.86 16.24
N LYS A 140 -25.34 10.10 17.56
CA LYS A 140 -24.00 9.97 18.15
C LYS A 140 -23.55 8.51 18.18
N LEU A 141 -22.44 8.22 17.49
CA LEU A 141 -21.79 6.92 17.51
C LEU A 141 -21.26 6.63 18.93
N LYS A 142 -21.57 5.44 19.45
CA LYS A 142 -21.18 5.00 20.80
C LYS A 142 -20.13 3.90 20.78
N SER A 143 -20.20 3.02 19.81
CA SER A 143 -19.26 1.90 19.63
C SER A 143 -19.20 1.47 18.18
N ILE A 144 -18.06 0.95 17.78
CA ILE A 144 -17.84 0.27 16.50
C ILE A 144 -17.22 -1.08 16.82
N GLU A 145 -17.77 -2.13 16.23
CA GLU A 145 -17.12 -3.44 16.18
C GLU A 145 -16.77 -3.72 14.73
N ALA A 146 -15.50 -4.04 14.46
CA ALA A 146 -15.02 -4.32 13.13
C ALA A 146 -14.13 -5.57 13.14
N ASN A 147 -14.41 -6.52 12.26
CA ASN A 147 -13.70 -7.78 12.14
C ASN A 147 -13.26 -8.00 10.70
N PHE A 148 -12.03 -8.50 10.54
CA PHE A 148 -11.52 -8.95 9.26
C PHE A 148 -10.72 -10.23 9.46
N CYS A 149 -11.28 -11.35 9.05
CA CYS A 149 -10.70 -12.68 9.22
C CYS A 149 -10.72 -13.44 7.90
N PHE A 150 -9.71 -14.26 7.68
CA PHE A 150 -9.70 -15.27 6.61
C PHE A 150 -8.89 -16.47 7.06
N ASP A 151 -9.17 -17.63 6.46
CA ASP A 151 -8.34 -18.82 6.66
C ASP A 151 -7.05 -18.70 5.85
N GLY A 152 -5.93 -18.63 6.56
CA GLY A 152 -4.58 -18.51 5.98
C GLY A 152 -3.78 -19.82 6.03
N THR A 153 -4.37 -20.94 6.42
CA THR A 153 -3.66 -22.21 6.63
C THR A 153 -2.98 -22.77 5.38
N ASP A 154 -3.49 -22.40 4.20
CA ASP A 154 -2.91 -22.72 2.88
C ASP A 154 -1.70 -21.84 2.51
N LYS A 155 -1.38 -20.81 3.31
CA LYS A 155 -0.37 -19.79 3.02
C LYS A 155 0.80 -19.79 4.00
N LYS A 156 1.06 -20.90 4.70
CA LYS A 156 2.09 -20.98 5.77
C LYS A 156 3.49 -20.55 5.34
N ASP A 157 3.84 -20.73 4.08
CA ASP A 157 5.13 -20.30 3.51
C ASP A 157 5.14 -18.84 3.03
N SER A 158 4.03 -18.09 3.21
CA SER A 158 3.92 -16.70 2.83
C SER A 158 4.62 -15.79 3.85
N TYR A 159 5.10 -14.64 3.36
CA TYR A 159 5.61 -13.55 4.21
C TYR A 159 4.61 -13.10 5.29
N LEU A 160 3.33 -13.41 5.15
CA LEU A 160 2.29 -13.13 6.15
C LEU A 160 2.54 -13.87 7.48
N PHE A 161 3.29 -14.96 7.47
CA PHE A 161 3.70 -15.71 8.65
C PHE A 161 5.13 -15.41 9.10
N ASP A 162 5.82 -14.48 8.43
CA ASP A 162 7.15 -14.04 8.84
C ASP A 162 7.05 -13.28 10.19
N PRO A 163 7.79 -13.69 11.24
CA PRO A 163 7.70 -13.06 12.56
C PRO A 163 8.15 -11.60 12.60
N LYS A 164 8.86 -11.12 11.57
CA LYS A 164 9.38 -9.74 11.50
C LYS A 164 8.43 -8.76 10.80
N GLN A 165 7.64 -9.22 9.86
CA GLN A 165 6.82 -8.36 9.01
C GLN A 165 5.39 -8.85 8.80
N GLY A 166 5.12 -10.10 9.13
CA GLY A 166 3.81 -10.72 8.97
C GLY A 166 2.90 -10.51 10.18
N GLY A 167 1.95 -11.40 10.30
CA GLY A 167 0.94 -11.43 11.36
C GLY A 167 -0.35 -10.70 10.99
N ALA A 168 -1.42 -11.11 11.63
CA ALA A 168 -2.76 -10.59 11.37
C ALA A 168 -2.85 -9.07 11.56
N LEU A 169 -2.13 -8.50 12.54
CA LEU A 169 -2.16 -7.05 12.78
C LEU A 169 -1.62 -6.27 11.58
N ASN A 170 -0.46 -6.67 11.03
CA ASN A 170 0.16 -5.97 9.90
C ASN A 170 -0.59 -6.18 8.59
N ASP A 171 -1.18 -7.35 8.38
CA ASP A 171 -1.89 -7.64 7.12
C ASP A 171 -3.33 -7.13 7.14
N VAL A 172 -4.18 -7.66 8.02
CA VAL A 172 -5.61 -7.35 8.04
C VAL A 172 -6.02 -6.37 9.14
N GLY A 173 -5.27 -6.29 10.23
CA GLY A 173 -5.52 -5.33 11.31
C GLY A 173 -5.41 -3.89 10.85
N SER A 174 -4.50 -3.58 9.92
CA SER A 174 -4.40 -2.26 9.29
C SER A 174 -5.72 -1.82 8.64
N TYR A 175 -6.46 -2.75 8.01
CA TYR A 175 -7.78 -2.45 7.44
C TYR A 175 -8.81 -2.15 8.51
N VAL A 176 -8.85 -2.95 9.59
CA VAL A 176 -9.82 -2.79 10.68
C VAL A 176 -9.58 -1.48 11.41
N VAL A 177 -8.33 -1.22 11.84
CA VAL A 177 -7.95 0.00 12.55
C VAL A 177 -8.18 1.23 11.67
N GLY A 178 -7.68 1.21 10.44
CA GLY A 178 -7.83 2.31 9.50
C GLY A 178 -9.30 2.61 9.13
N PHE A 179 -10.15 1.58 9.05
CA PHE A 179 -11.59 1.74 8.82
C PHE A 179 -12.25 2.47 9.99
N VAL A 180 -11.99 2.02 11.23
CA VAL A 180 -12.55 2.66 12.43
C VAL A 180 -12.09 4.11 12.57
N LEU A 181 -10.78 4.36 12.45
CA LEU A 181 -10.22 5.71 12.54
C LEU A 181 -10.74 6.66 11.47
N ALA A 182 -11.06 6.14 10.28
CA ALA A 182 -11.62 6.96 9.21
C ALA A 182 -13.11 7.31 9.40
N LEU A 183 -13.83 6.60 10.28
CA LEU A 183 -15.23 6.87 10.62
C LEU A 183 -15.39 7.75 11.85
N VAL A 184 -14.40 7.78 12.76
CA VAL A 184 -14.46 8.48 14.03
C VAL A 184 -13.65 9.78 13.93
N ASP A 185 -14.33 10.91 14.03
CA ASP A 185 -13.69 12.23 14.06
C ASP A 185 -13.44 12.65 15.53
N ALA A 186 -12.57 11.89 16.20
CA ALA A 186 -12.17 12.14 17.58
C ALA A 186 -10.75 11.59 17.83
N PRO A 187 -9.98 12.19 18.75
CA PRO A 187 -8.67 11.66 19.13
C PRO A 187 -8.82 10.32 19.85
N VAL A 188 -7.83 9.45 19.67
CA VAL A 188 -7.73 8.19 20.42
C VAL A 188 -7.23 8.53 21.83
N GLU A 189 -8.00 8.19 22.84
CA GLU A 189 -7.64 8.44 24.25
C GLU A 189 -6.81 7.30 24.85
N SER A 190 -7.13 6.06 24.51
CA SER A 190 -6.40 4.88 24.99
C SER A 190 -6.50 3.72 24.02
N VAL A 191 -5.52 2.83 24.09
CA VAL A 191 -5.50 1.56 23.33
C VAL A 191 -5.21 0.44 24.30
N GLU A 192 -6.05 -0.59 24.28
CA GLU A 192 -5.81 -1.86 24.97
C GLU A 192 -5.72 -2.97 23.94
N SER A 193 -4.81 -3.92 24.15
CA SER A 193 -4.65 -5.07 23.27
C SER A 193 -4.62 -6.37 24.04
N HIS A 194 -5.28 -7.37 23.50
CA HIS A 194 -5.21 -8.75 23.98
C HIS A 194 -4.78 -9.65 22.84
N ILE A 195 -3.74 -10.44 23.06
CA ILE A 195 -3.16 -11.33 22.03
C ILE A 195 -3.15 -12.75 22.61
N GLU A 196 -3.86 -13.65 21.97
CA GLU A 196 -3.74 -15.09 22.18
C GLU A 196 -2.77 -15.65 21.16
N LYS A 197 -1.79 -16.40 21.63
CA LYS A 197 -0.84 -17.11 20.76
C LYS A 197 -1.18 -18.58 20.81
N GLU A 198 -1.49 -19.17 19.67
CA GLU A 198 -1.49 -20.62 19.51
C GLU A 198 -0.04 -21.10 19.43
N ASN A 199 0.28 -22.17 20.19
CA ASN A 199 1.59 -22.81 20.22
C ASN A 199 1.81 -23.71 18.99
#